data_b087018cf93396afbed6fc58590f843b
#
_entry.id   b087018cf93396afbed6fc58590f843b
#
_cell.length_a   1.000
_cell.length_b   1.000
_cell.length_c   1.000
_cell.angle_alpha   90.00
_cell.angle_beta   90.00
_cell.angle_gamma   90.00
#
_symmetry.space_group_name_H-M   'P 1'
#
loop_
_entity.id
_entity.type
_entity.pdbx_description
1 polymer ?
#
loop_
_entity_poly.entity_id
_entity_poly.type
_entity_poly.pdbx_seq_one_letter_code
_entity_poly.pdbx_strand_id
1 'polypeptide(L)'
;MNAIVGLTAIAGANIESQDRVVECLGKITKSSRHLLGLINEVLDMARIESGRMSLAEEDFSLPELVDNLLTLTKPAIDEHHHQLEVHIEHIEHEAVCGDSLRIQQVFVNLMSNAVKYTPDGGNITLTIKEKPNGFSELGCYEFSIEDNGIGMTPEFQKIMFEPFSRADDHRTTKVQGTGLGMAIARNIVNLMNGDIQVESAPNKGTKITVTVYLKLQENEKEQEKELLDLPVLVVDDDKTCCESTVATLQEIGIAGEWVLTGKEAVERCAARHKTGRDYFAVILDWKMPEIDGIATARKIRERVGEDVTIIILTSFDFSEIEEEARAAGVNAFMAKPLFRSRLTATLRQFTSGKKEENARNYLEDFAKENYAGKRILLVEDNELNREIATEIIGMTGVTIDSAENGKIAVEKVMEAPEKWYDLIFMDIQMPIMNGYEATAAIRALAGSRGKVPIIAMTANAFAEDVQLAKNTGMNEHIAKPLDLNKLNDVLKQWL
;
A
#
# COMPACT_ATOMS: atom_id res chain seq x y z
N MET A 1 -12.64 -7.63 -27.90
CA MET A 1 -12.27 -8.59 -28.96
C MET A 1 -11.89 -7.88 -30.27
N ASN A 2 -12.77 -7.14 -30.95
CA ASN A 2 -12.44 -6.52 -32.25
C ASN A 2 -11.21 -5.60 -32.22
N ALA A 3 -11.00 -4.85 -31.12
CA ALA A 3 -9.83 -3.99 -30.95
C ALA A 3 -8.51 -4.82 -30.87
N ILE A 4 -8.52 -5.92 -30.12
CA ILE A 4 -7.35 -6.81 -29.99
C ILE A 4 -7.01 -7.41 -31.35
N VAL A 5 -8.00 -7.98 -32.05
CA VAL A 5 -7.81 -8.59 -33.40
C VAL A 5 -7.32 -7.54 -34.40
N GLY A 6 -7.92 -6.33 -34.42
CA GLY A 6 -7.51 -5.24 -35.29
C GLY A 6 -6.09 -4.75 -35.03
N LEU A 7 -5.72 -4.56 -33.74
CA LEU A 7 -4.37 -4.15 -33.36
C LEU A 7 -3.31 -5.22 -33.64
N THR A 8 -3.65 -6.51 -33.52
CA THR A 8 -2.77 -7.61 -33.90
C THR A 8 -2.51 -7.61 -35.42
N ALA A 9 -3.55 -7.38 -36.24
CA ALA A 9 -3.39 -7.26 -37.67
C ALA A 9 -2.53 -6.04 -38.07
N ILE A 10 -2.74 -4.88 -37.40
CA ILE A 10 -1.91 -3.68 -37.61
C ILE A 10 -0.46 -3.92 -37.20
N ALA A 11 -0.19 -4.57 -36.07
CA ALA A 11 1.16 -4.93 -35.64
C ALA A 11 1.83 -5.84 -36.66
N GLY A 12 1.13 -6.86 -37.16
CA GLY A 12 1.63 -7.76 -38.18
C GLY A 12 1.94 -7.08 -39.52
N ALA A 13 1.11 -6.09 -39.94
CA ALA A 13 1.33 -5.31 -41.16
C ALA A 13 2.49 -4.31 -41.03
N ASN A 14 2.92 -3.96 -39.81
CA ASN A 14 3.99 -2.99 -39.56
C ASN A 14 5.18 -3.62 -38.81
N ILE A 15 5.48 -4.88 -39.06
CA ILE A 15 6.49 -5.67 -38.32
C ILE A 15 7.91 -5.06 -38.39
N GLU A 16 8.20 -4.29 -39.45
CA GLU A 16 9.47 -3.60 -39.65
C GLU A 16 9.59 -2.29 -38.81
N SER A 17 8.48 -1.81 -38.23
CA SER A 17 8.46 -0.62 -37.38
C SER A 17 8.29 -1.01 -35.93
N GLN A 18 9.41 -1.13 -35.22
CA GLN A 18 9.43 -1.55 -33.80
C GLN A 18 8.54 -0.67 -32.91
N ASP A 19 8.57 0.65 -33.09
CA ASP A 19 7.73 1.60 -32.31
C ASP A 19 6.24 1.35 -32.52
N ARG A 20 5.81 1.10 -33.76
CA ARG A 20 4.41 0.78 -34.07
C ARG A 20 3.98 -0.55 -33.48
N VAL A 21 4.84 -1.55 -33.50
CA VAL A 21 4.58 -2.87 -32.92
C VAL A 21 4.45 -2.74 -31.41
N VAL A 22 5.37 -2.04 -30.73
CA VAL A 22 5.32 -1.79 -29.28
C VAL A 22 4.05 -1.03 -28.90
N GLU A 23 3.67 0.02 -29.65
CA GLU A 23 2.44 0.75 -29.43
C GLU A 23 1.19 -0.17 -29.54
N CYS A 24 1.14 -1.00 -30.57
CA CYS A 24 0.04 -1.96 -30.78
C CYS A 24 -0.04 -2.98 -29.65
N LEU A 25 1.11 -3.56 -29.23
CA LEU A 25 1.20 -4.51 -28.12
C LEU A 25 0.72 -3.88 -26.79
N GLY A 26 1.12 -2.65 -26.50
CA GLY A 26 0.63 -1.92 -25.35
C GLY A 26 -0.90 -1.75 -25.34
N LYS A 27 -1.47 -1.38 -26.48
CA LYS A 27 -2.93 -1.27 -26.64
C LYS A 27 -3.64 -2.61 -26.57
N ILE A 28 -3.05 -3.68 -27.09
CA ILE A 28 -3.57 -5.06 -26.98
C ILE A 28 -3.58 -5.47 -25.51
N THR A 29 -2.49 -5.28 -24.79
CA THR A 29 -2.39 -5.59 -23.35
C THR A 29 -3.45 -4.84 -22.54
N LYS A 30 -3.59 -3.52 -22.77
CA LYS A 30 -4.64 -2.71 -22.11
C LYS A 30 -6.05 -3.25 -22.41
N SER A 31 -6.32 -3.60 -23.67
CA SER A 31 -7.63 -4.14 -24.08
C SER A 31 -7.91 -5.54 -23.54
N SER A 32 -6.87 -6.38 -23.43
CA SER A 32 -6.97 -7.73 -22.86
C SER A 32 -7.22 -7.69 -21.34
N ARG A 33 -6.52 -6.82 -20.61
CA ARG A 33 -6.76 -6.61 -19.17
C ARG A 33 -8.19 -6.11 -18.92
N HIS A 34 -8.66 -5.17 -19.74
CA HIS A 34 -10.04 -4.69 -19.64
C HIS A 34 -11.04 -5.82 -19.87
N LEU A 35 -10.82 -6.68 -20.88
CA LEU A 35 -11.70 -7.83 -21.16
C LEU A 35 -11.71 -8.84 -20.02
N LEU A 36 -10.56 -9.14 -19.42
CA LEU A 36 -10.45 -10.00 -18.24
C LEU A 36 -11.21 -9.41 -17.04
N GLY A 37 -11.10 -8.10 -16.80
CA GLY A 37 -11.88 -7.40 -15.78
C GLY A 37 -13.38 -7.60 -15.98
N LEU A 38 -13.89 -7.41 -17.22
CA LEU A 38 -15.30 -7.61 -17.57
C LEU A 38 -15.76 -9.06 -17.32
N ILE A 39 -14.94 -10.04 -17.70
CA ILE A 39 -15.23 -11.46 -17.47
C ILE A 39 -15.33 -11.75 -15.96
N ASN A 40 -14.41 -11.23 -15.17
CA ASN A 40 -14.40 -11.41 -13.73
C ASN A 40 -15.62 -10.76 -13.06
N GLU A 41 -16.02 -9.55 -13.48
CA GLU A 41 -17.25 -8.90 -12.99
C GLU A 41 -18.51 -9.75 -13.29
N VAL A 42 -18.61 -10.32 -14.50
CA VAL A 42 -19.73 -11.20 -14.86
C VAL A 42 -19.71 -12.50 -14.05
N LEU A 43 -18.54 -13.09 -13.84
CA LEU A 43 -18.38 -14.28 -13.01
C LEU A 43 -18.70 -14.01 -11.54
N ASP A 44 -18.26 -12.88 -10.98
CA ASP A 44 -18.61 -12.46 -9.63
C ASP A 44 -20.13 -12.29 -9.50
N MET A 45 -20.77 -11.61 -10.45
CA MET A 45 -22.24 -11.46 -10.46
C MET A 45 -22.96 -12.81 -10.48
N ALA A 46 -22.52 -13.75 -11.34
CA ALA A 46 -23.09 -15.09 -11.41
C ALA A 46 -22.90 -15.88 -10.10
N ARG A 47 -21.77 -15.72 -9.41
CA ARG A 47 -21.51 -16.33 -8.10
C ARG A 47 -22.40 -15.75 -7.01
N ILE A 48 -22.63 -14.44 -7.04
CA ILE A 48 -23.53 -13.73 -6.13
C ILE A 48 -24.97 -14.22 -6.34
N GLU A 49 -25.47 -14.20 -7.57
CA GLU A 49 -26.85 -14.64 -7.90
C GLU A 49 -27.11 -16.11 -7.56
N SER A 50 -26.11 -16.96 -7.72
CA SER A 50 -26.22 -18.39 -7.35
C SER A 50 -26.04 -18.66 -5.85
N GLY A 51 -25.79 -17.64 -5.02
CA GLY A 51 -25.50 -17.79 -3.58
C GLY A 51 -24.22 -18.57 -3.25
N ARG A 52 -23.30 -18.66 -4.22
CA ARG A 52 -22.03 -19.39 -4.08
C ARG A 52 -20.85 -18.52 -3.67
N MET A 53 -21.04 -17.22 -3.51
CA MET A 53 -20.00 -16.34 -3.02
C MET A 53 -19.89 -16.51 -1.51
N SER A 54 -18.73 -16.93 -1.04
CA SER A 54 -18.34 -16.98 0.37
C SER A 54 -17.28 -15.91 0.63
N LEU A 55 -17.31 -15.31 1.81
CA LEU A 55 -16.28 -14.41 2.28
C LEU A 55 -15.15 -15.20 2.93
N ALA A 56 -13.93 -14.77 2.72
CA ALA A 56 -12.77 -15.24 3.46
C ALA A 56 -12.73 -14.59 4.85
N GLU A 57 -12.19 -15.31 5.85
CA GLU A 57 -11.85 -14.74 7.15
C GLU A 57 -10.32 -14.79 7.28
N GLU A 58 -9.67 -13.66 7.00
CA GLU A 58 -8.22 -13.51 7.06
C GLU A 58 -7.87 -12.30 7.93
N ASP A 59 -6.79 -12.40 8.68
CA ASP A 59 -6.27 -11.28 9.45
C ASP A 59 -5.63 -10.26 8.51
N PHE A 60 -5.97 -8.98 8.68
CA PHE A 60 -5.39 -7.90 7.90
C PHE A 60 -5.34 -6.59 8.69
N SER A 61 -4.60 -5.63 8.15
CA SER A 61 -4.42 -4.29 8.71
C SER A 61 -5.17 -3.25 7.87
N LEU A 62 -5.96 -2.38 8.51
CA LEU A 62 -6.62 -1.25 7.83
C LEU A 62 -5.63 -0.29 7.16
N PRO A 63 -4.48 0.07 7.78
CA PRO A 63 -3.43 0.82 7.11
C PRO A 63 -2.99 0.22 5.77
N GLU A 64 -2.76 -1.11 5.73
CA GLU A 64 -2.35 -1.80 4.50
C GLU A 64 -3.47 -1.82 3.45
N LEU A 65 -4.72 -2.02 3.86
CA LEU A 65 -5.88 -1.95 2.97
C LEU A 65 -5.99 -0.58 2.29
N VAL A 66 -5.80 0.50 3.07
CA VAL A 66 -5.88 1.88 2.56
C VAL A 66 -4.72 2.19 1.62
N ASP A 67 -3.49 1.79 1.95
CA ASP A 67 -2.33 1.98 1.07
C ASP A 67 -2.52 1.28 -0.27
N ASN A 68 -3.01 0.04 -0.24
CA ASN A 68 -3.29 -0.72 -1.45
C ASN A 68 -4.36 -0.03 -2.31
N LEU A 69 -5.42 0.47 -1.68
CA LEU A 69 -6.47 1.23 -2.37
C LEU A 69 -5.90 2.49 -3.03
N LEU A 70 -5.10 3.27 -2.30
CA LEU A 70 -4.48 4.49 -2.81
C LEU A 70 -3.51 4.19 -3.95
N THR A 71 -2.68 3.16 -3.83
CA THR A 71 -1.73 2.74 -4.87
C THR A 71 -2.44 2.36 -6.16
N LEU A 72 -3.56 1.64 -6.08
CA LEU A 72 -4.34 1.23 -7.26
C LEU A 72 -5.07 2.39 -7.94
N THR A 73 -5.50 3.39 -7.18
CA THR A 73 -6.33 4.48 -7.71
C THR A 73 -5.51 5.70 -8.12
N LYS A 74 -4.32 5.89 -7.54
CA LYS A 74 -3.43 7.03 -7.82
C LYS A 74 -3.16 7.28 -9.29
N PRO A 75 -2.78 6.29 -10.14
CA PRO A 75 -2.50 6.56 -11.55
C PRO A 75 -3.67 7.23 -12.28
N ALA A 76 -4.91 6.85 -11.97
CA ALA A 76 -6.10 7.43 -12.58
C ALA A 76 -6.40 8.83 -12.01
N ILE A 77 -6.15 9.06 -10.72
CA ILE A 77 -6.28 10.35 -10.05
C ILE A 77 -5.30 11.36 -10.66
N ASP A 78 -4.04 10.95 -10.83
CA ASP A 78 -2.98 11.78 -11.41
C ASP A 78 -3.23 12.07 -12.91
N GLU A 79 -3.72 11.09 -13.69
CA GLU A 79 -4.08 11.25 -15.12
C GLU A 79 -5.14 12.34 -15.32
N HIS A 80 -6.10 12.46 -14.39
CA HIS A 80 -7.18 13.46 -14.40
C HIS A 80 -6.87 14.69 -13.55
N HIS A 81 -5.67 14.80 -12.97
CA HIS A 81 -5.24 15.91 -12.12
C HIS A 81 -6.17 16.20 -10.94
N HIS A 82 -6.84 15.17 -10.40
CA HIS A 82 -7.72 15.32 -9.25
C HIS A 82 -6.93 15.57 -7.97
N GLN A 83 -7.53 16.32 -7.04
CA GLN A 83 -7.04 16.46 -5.69
C GLN A 83 -7.67 15.38 -4.82
N LEU A 84 -6.84 14.53 -4.23
CA LEU A 84 -7.28 13.49 -3.29
C LEU A 84 -6.93 13.88 -1.87
N GLU A 85 -7.94 13.94 -1.01
CA GLU A 85 -7.79 14.11 0.43
C GLU A 85 -8.20 12.81 1.14
N VAL A 86 -7.41 12.38 2.13
CA VAL A 86 -7.69 11.18 2.90
C VAL A 86 -7.68 11.52 4.39
N HIS A 87 -8.83 11.30 5.05
CA HIS A 87 -9.02 11.58 6.47
C HIS A 87 -9.25 10.28 7.24
N ILE A 88 -8.47 10.10 8.31
CA ILE A 88 -8.66 9.01 9.28
C ILE A 88 -9.19 9.63 10.56
N GLU A 89 -10.36 9.18 11.00
CA GLU A 89 -11.05 9.70 12.18
C GLU A 89 -11.30 8.59 13.21
N HIS A 90 -10.73 8.71 14.41
CA HIS A 90 -11.00 7.85 15.56
C HIS A 90 -11.01 6.34 15.24
N ILE A 91 -9.90 5.80 14.75
CA ILE A 91 -9.74 4.35 14.58
C ILE A 91 -8.94 3.82 15.77
N GLU A 92 -9.61 3.08 16.67
CA GLU A 92 -8.98 2.43 17.81
C GLU A 92 -8.41 1.04 17.44
N HIS A 93 -9.06 0.34 16.53
CA HIS A 93 -8.72 -1.02 16.15
C HIS A 93 -8.33 -1.08 14.66
N GLU A 94 -7.04 -1.10 14.40
CA GLU A 94 -6.49 -1.15 13.04
C GLU A 94 -6.26 -2.56 12.54
N ALA A 95 -6.09 -3.54 13.45
CA ALA A 95 -5.92 -4.96 13.15
C ALA A 95 -7.27 -5.67 13.23
N VAL A 96 -7.73 -6.21 12.12
CA VAL A 96 -9.08 -6.79 11.96
C VAL A 96 -9.03 -8.08 11.16
N CYS A 97 -10.12 -8.85 11.23
CA CYS A 97 -10.28 -10.09 10.46
C CYS A 97 -11.50 -9.98 9.54
N GLY A 98 -11.35 -10.38 8.28
CA GLY A 98 -12.37 -10.34 7.25
C GLY A 98 -11.81 -10.61 5.86
N ASP A 99 -12.58 -10.35 4.82
CA ASP A 99 -12.16 -10.50 3.42
C ASP A 99 -11.63 -9.16 2.87
N SER A 100 -10.33 -8.91 3.10
CA SER A 100 -9.64 -7.69 2.67
C SER A 100 -9.74 -7.45 1.16
N LEU A 101 -9.69 -8.52 0.35
CA LEU A 101 -9.77 -8.46 -1.10
C LEU A 101 -11.14 -7.97 -1.58
N ARG A 102 -12.21 -8.46 -0.98
CA ARG A 102 -13.57 -8.05 -1.33
C ARG A 102 -13.86 -6.63 -0.84
N ILE A 103 -13.36 -6.24 0.32
CA ILE A 103 -13.42 -4.85 0.79
C ILE A 103 -12.69 -3.92 -0.18
N GLN A 104 -11.48 -4.28 -0.59
CA GLN A 104 -10.71 -3.55 -1.58
C GLN A 104 -11.45 -3.43 -2.92
N GLN A 105 -12.06 -4.51 -3.40
CA GLN A 105 -12.88 -4.51 -4.62
C GLN A 105 -14.03 -3.51 -4.54
N VAL A 106 -14.73 -3.43 -3.40
CA VAL A 106 -15.78 -2.42 -3.17
C VAL A 106 -15.20 -1.02 -3.34
N PHE A 107 -14.12 -0.69 -2.62
CA PHE A 107 -13.59 0.67 -2.63
C PHE A 107 -12.91 1.06 -3.94
N VAL A 108 -12.24 0.13 -4.64
CA VAL A 108 -11.73 0.38 -5.99
C VAL A 108 -12.86 0.72 -6.96
N ASN A 109 -14.00 0.01 -6.88
CA ASN A 109 -15.17 0.33 -7.70
C ASN A 109 -15.74 1.72 -7.39
N LEU A 110 -15.82 2.10 -6.12
CA LEU A 110 -16.34 3.40 -5.70
C LEU A 110 -15.38 4.53 -6.09
N MET A 111 -14.08 4.39 -5.80
CA MET A 111 -13.05 5.36 -6.16
C MET A 111 -12.92 5.53 -7.68
N SER A 112 -12.94 4.44 -8.44
CA SER A 112 -12.94 4.48 -9.90
C SER A 112 -14.14 5.27 -10.46
N ASN A 113 -15.32 5.14 -9.84
CA ASN A 113 -16.49 5.94 -10.21
C ASN A 113 -16.29 7.41 -9.84
N ALA A 114 -15.79 7.73 -8.65
CA ALA A 114 -15.50 9.11 -8.25
C ALA A 114 -14.53 9.78 -9.24
N VAL A 115 -13.40 9.13 -9.58
CA VAL A 115 -12.43 9.63 -10.57
C VAL A 115 -13.08 9.85 -11.93
N LYS A 116 -13.91 8.92 -12.36
CA LYS A 116 -14.53 8.89 -13.70
C LYS A 116 -15.61 9.96 -13.90
N TYR A 117 -16.35 10.30 -12.86
CA TYR A 117 -17.48 11.23 -12.92
C TYR A 117 -17.17 12.61 -12.35
N THR A 118 -15.96 12.83 -11.89
CA THR A 118 -15.44 14.13 -11.50
C THR A 118 -14.72 14.76 -12.68
N PRO A 119 -14.98 16.04 -13.02
CA PRO A 119 -14.23 16.77 -14.05
C PRO A 119 -12.75 16.89 -13.68
N ASP A 120 -11.87 16.91 -14.69
CA ASP A 120 -10.43 17.07 -14.51
C ASP A 120 -10.11 18.22 -13.55
N GLY A 121 -9.21 17.99 -12.61
CA GLY A 121 -8.85 18.94 -11.54
C GLY A 121 -9.86 19.04 -10.40
N GLY A 122 -10.87 18.18 -10.34
CA GLY A 122 -11.84 18.16 -9.24
C GLY A 122 -11.29 17.50 -7.98
N ASN A 123 -12.12 17.53 -6.92
CA ASN A 123 -11.75 17.06 -5.59
C ASN A 123 -12.44 15.73 -5.27
N ILE A 124 -11.69 14.81 -4.67
CA ILE A 124 -12.19 13.54 -4.16
C ILE A 124 -11.70 13.41 -2.72
N THR A 125 -12.61 13.12 -1.79
CA THR A 125 -12.28 12.95 -0.37
C THR A 125 -12.65 11.54 0.07
N LEU A 126 -11.69 10.82 0.67
CA LEU A 126 -11.89 9.53 1.33
C LEU A 126 -11.82 9.76 2.83
N THR A 127 -12.89 9.45 3.57
CA THR A 127 -12.90 9.49 5.03
C THR A 127 -13.15 8.10 5.58
N ILE A 128 -12.36 7.69 6.56
CA ILE A 128 -12.48 6.40 7.23
C ILE A 128 -12.59 6.65 8.73
N LYS A 129 -13.60 6.06 9.37
CA LYS A 129 -13.79 6.17 10.81
C LYS A 129 -14.32 4.89 11.43
N GLU A 130 -13.94 4.64 12.65
CA GLU A 130 -14.55 3.63 13.49
C GLU A 130 -15.69 4.26 14.29
N LYS A 131 -16.86 3.60 14.29
CA LYS A 131 -18.03 4.04 15.04
C LYS A 131 -18.21 3.20 16.30
N PRO A 132 -18.58 3.81 17.42
CA PRO A 132 -18.99 3.05 18.58
C PRO A 132 -20.12 2.08 18.22
N ASN A 133 -19.98 0.83 18.61
CA ASN A 133 -21.00 -0.18 18.45
C ASN A 133 -21.23 -0.94 19.78
N GLY A 134 -22.32 -1.71 19.86
CA GLY A 134 -22.64 -2.48 21.07
C GLY A 134 -21.98 -3.86 21.15
N PHE A 135 -21.07 -4.20 20.23
CA PHE A 135 -20.43 -5.51 20.14
C PHE A 135 -18.96 -5.40 20.53
N SER A 136 -18.52 -6.22 21.49
CA SER A 136 -17.12 -6.21 21.97
C SER A 136 -16.13 -6.90 21.03
N GLU A 137 -16.62 -7.73 20.11
CA GLU A 137 -15.78 -8.54 19.22
C GLU A 137 -15.78 -8.01 17.77
N LEU A 138 -16.58 -6.97 17.48
CA LEU A 138 -16.74 -6.39 16.15
C LEU A 138 -16.44 -4.90 16.17
N GLY A 139 -15.59 -4.42 15.28
CA GLY A 139 -15.45 -3.02 14.93
C GLY A 139 -16.48 -2.61 13.88
N CYS A 140 -17.05 -1.42 14.00
CA CYS A 140 -17.94 -0.82 13.01
C CYS A 140 -17.19 0.27 12.26
N TYR A 141 -16.85 0.03 11.01
CA TYR A 141 -16.07 0.94 10.18
C TYR A 141 -16.94 1.59 9.12
N GLU A 142 -16.86 2.91 9.04
CA GLU A 142 -17.54 3.70 8.02
C GLU A 142 -16.49 4.32 7.10
N PHE A 143 -16.62 4.01 5.81
CA PHE A 143 -15.82 4.57 4.73
C PHE A 143 -16.70 5.47 3.88
N SER A 144 -16.32 6.72 3.71
CA SER A 144 -17.05 7.69 2.92
C SER A 144 -16.18 8.21 1.79
N ILE A 145 -16.67 8.10 0.56
CA ILE A 145 -16.04 8.67 -0.63
C ILE A 145 -16.93 9.78 -1.12
N GLU A 146 -16.39 10.99 -1.17
CA GLU A 146 -17.09 12.20 -1.60
C GLU A 146 -16.36 12.84 -2.78
N ASP A 147 -17.09 13.16 -3.84
CA ASP A 147 -16.60 13.83 -5.02
C ASP A 147 -17.42 15.10 -5.30
N ASN A 148 -16.80 16.08 -5.97
CA ASN A 148 -17.48 17.28 -6.45
C ASN A 148 -17.88 17.19 -7.93
N GLY A 149 -18.15 16.00 -8.41
CA GLY A 149 -18.47 15.66 -9.80
C GLY A 149 -19.86 16.06 -10.27
N ILE A 150 -20.28 15.44 -11.36
CA ILE A 150 -21.57 15.73 -12.03
C ILE A 150 -22.80 15.39 -11.18
N GLY A 151 -22.63 14.51 -10.18
CA GLY A 151 -23.72 14.00 -9.37
C GLY A 151 -24.74 13.17 -10.14
N MET A 152 -25.80 12.74 -9.45
CA MET A 152 -26.82 11.85 -9.98
C MET A 152 -28.24 12.41 -9.80
N THR A 153 -29.12 12.12 -10.77
CA THR A 153 -30.55 12.43 -10.63
C THR A 153 -31.23 11.47 -9.64
N PRO A 154 -32.31 11.89 -8.97
CA PRO A 154 -33.06 11.01 -8.05
C PRO A 154 -33.58 9.73 -8.71
N GLU A 155 -33.89 9.78 -10.01
CA GLU A 155 -34.34 8.62 -10.80
C GLU A 155 -33.21 7.60 -10.94
N PHE A 156 -31.97 8.04 -11.27
CA PHE A 156 -30.84 7.15 -11.42
C PHE A 156 -30.37 6.57 -10.08
N GLN A 157 -30.42 7.35 -8.99
CA GLN A 157 -30.08 6.85 -7.65
C GLN A 157 -30.91 5.62 -7.25
N LYS A 158 -32.14 5.50 -7.71
CA LYS A 158 -33.01 4.34 -7.41
C LYS A 158 -32.56 3.06 -8.09
N ILE A 159 -31.92 3.17 -9.23
CA ILE A 159 -31.53 2.03 -10.09
C ILE A 159 -30.02 1.82 -10.18
N MET A 160 -29.20 2.70 -9.59
CA MET A 160 -27.74 2.66 -9.74
C MET A 160 -27.09 1.36 -9.24
N PHE A 161 -27.77 0.63 -8.39
CA PHE A 161 -27.34 -0.68 -7.88
C PHE A 161 -27.94 -1.87 -8.65
N GLU A 162 -28.78 -1.61 -9.66
CA GLU A 162 -29.27 -2.67 -10.53
C GLU A 162 -28.18 -3.07 -11.53
N PRO A 163 -28.00 -4.36 -11.83
CA PRO A 163 -27.03 -4.80 -12.83
C PRO A 163 -27.23 -4.11 -14.18
N PHE A 164 -26.11 -3.73 -14.83
CA PHE A 164 -26.09 -3.07 -16.14
C PHE A 164 -26.71 -1.66 -16.19
N SER A 165 -27.05 -1.06 -15.03
CA SER A 165 -27.60 0.29 -14.96
C SER A 165 -26.56 1.34 -15.33
N ARG A 166 -26.94 2.27 -16.19
CA ARG A 166 -26.12 3.41 -16.62
C ARG A 166 -26.97 4.67 -16.71
N ALA A 167 -26.38 5.82 -16.36
CA ALA A 167 -27.06 7.09 -16.53
C ALA A 167 -27.14 7.44 -18.03
N ASP A 168 -28.36 7.60 -18.56
CA ASP A 168 -28.63 8.07 -19.91
C ASP A 168 -28.48 9.60 -20.00
N ASP A 169 -27.27 10.12 -19.90
CA ASP A 169 -26.98 11.55 -20.11
C ASP A 169 -25.96 11.69 -21.26
N HIS A 170 -26.16 12.69 -22.13
CA HIS A 170 -25.21 13.03 -23.20
C HIS A 170 -23.80 13.32 -22.69
N ARG A 171 -23.63 13.65 -21.41
CA ARG A 171 -22.34 13.86 -20.73
C ARG A 171 -21.65 12.54 -20.36
N THR A 172 -22.41 11.46 -20.16
CA THR A 172 -21.91 10.14 -19.74
C THR A 172 -21.73 9.16 -20.90
N THR A 173 -22.23 9.47 -22.10
CA THR A 173 -22.16 8.59 -23.29
C THR A 173 -20.75 8.26 -23.74
N LYS A 174 -19.72 9.04 -23.36
CA LYS A 174 -18.31 8.77 -23.66
C LYS A 174 -17.60 7.92 -22.57
N VAL A 175 -18.25 7.71 -21.45
CA VAL A 175 -17.64 7.07 -20.28
C VAL A 175 -17.86 5.56 -20.37
N GLN A 176 -16.79 4.78 -20.56
CA GLN A 176 -16.85 3.31 -20.63
C GLN A 176 -17.12 2.69 -19.26
N GLY A 177 -18.01 1.68 -19.18
CA GLY A 177 -18.26 0.88 -17.99
C GLY A 177 -19.33 -0.17 -18.24
N THR A 178 -19.27 -1.26 -17.47
CA THR A 178 -20.22 -2.39 -17.54
C THR A 178 -21.58 -2.10 -16.92
N GLY A 179 -21.61 -1.22 -15.91
CA GLY A 179 -22.76 -1.05 -15.02
C GLY A 179 -22.91 -2.17 -13.99
N LEU A 180 -21.89 -3.01 -13.78
CA LEU A 180 -21.91 -4.09 -12.79
C LEU A 180 -21.22 -3.71 -11.48
N GLY A 181 -20.22 -2.81 -11.50
CA GLY A 181 -19.38 -2.50 -10.33
C GLY A 181 -20.19 -2.06 -9.10
N MET A 182 -21.21 -1.21 -9.26
CA MET A 182 -22.06 -0.77 -8.14
C MET A 182 -22.96 -1.89 -7.59
N ALA A 183 -23.48 -2.74 -8.47
CA ALA A 183 -24.27 -3.91 -8.08
C ALA A 183 -23.41 -4.92 -7.29
N ILE A 184 -22.18 -5.17 -7.75
CA ILE A 184 -21.21 -6.04 -7.08
C ILE A 184 -20.84 -5.44 -5.71
N ALA A 185 -20.52 -4.15 -5.66
CA ALA A 185 -20.18 -3.46 -4.39
C ALA A 185 -21.29 -3.61 -3.35
N ARG A 186 -22.55 -3.33 -3.72
CA ARG A 186 -23.69 -3.50 -2.82
C ARG A 186 -23.88 -4.93 -2.33
N ASN A 187 -23.72 -5.91 -3.22
CA ASN A 187 -23.87 -7.31 -2.85
C ASN A 187 -22.77 -7.78 -1.90
N ILE A 188 -21.52 -7.38 -2.12
CA ILE A 188 -20.39 -7.67 -1.21
C ILE A 188 -20.65 -7.05 0.16
N VAL A 189 -21.04 -5.76 0.21
CA VAL A 189 -21.37 -5.08 1.47
C VAL A 189 -22.52 -5.78 2.21
N ASN A 190 -23.57 -6.17 1.51
CA ASN A 190 -24.67 -6.95 2.09
C ASN A 190 -24.22 -8.31 2.66
N LEU A 191 -23.32 -9.04 1.96
CA LEU A 191 -22.76 -10.29 2.45
C LEU A 191 -21.93 -10.10 3.73
N MET A 192 -21.33 -8.91 3.91
CA MET A 192 -20.61 -8.51 5.12
C MET A 192 -21.53 -7.97 6.23
N ASN A 193 -22.87 -8.09 6.08
CA ASN A 193 -23.87 -7.49 6.95
C ASN A 193 -23.71 -5.96 7.11
N GLY A 194 -23.11 -5.32 6.12
CA GLY A 194 -22.92 -3.87 6.07
C GLY A 194 -24.07 -3.12 5.42
N ASP A 195 -23.90 -1.83 5.27
CA ASP A 195 -24.83 -0.93 4.59
C ASP A 195 -24.10 0.02 3.64
N ILE A 196 -24.81 0.45 2.59
CA ILE A 196 -24.28 1.42 1.61
C ILE A 196 -25.32 2.52 1.39
N GLN A 197 -24.95 3.74 1.70
CA GLN A 197 -25.78 4.94 1.58
C GLN A 197 -25.21 5.87 0.51
N VAL A 198 -26.11 6.59 -0.18
CA VAL A 198 -25.73 7.50 -1.28
C VAL A 198 -26.45 8.82 -1.11
N GLU A 199 -25.68 9.89 -1.09
CA GLU A 199 -26.13 11.26 -1.12
C GLU A 199 -25.60 11.92 -2.39
N SER A 200 -26.46 12.31 -3.31
CA SER A 200 -26.04 12.91 -4.58
C SER A 200 -27.13 13.85 -5.11
N ALA A 201 -26.68 14.89 -5.81
CA ALA A 201 -27.56 15.78 -6.54
C ALA A 201 -26.88 16.25 -7.83
N PRO A 202 -27.61 16.52 -8.91
CA PRO A 202 -27.04 16.98 -10.17
C PRO A 202 -26.15 18.22 -9.98
N ASN A 203 -24.92 18.16 -10.48
CA ASN A 203 -23.86 19.16 -10.39
C ASN A 203 -23.44 19.56 -8.96
N LYS A 204 -23.68 18.68 -7.98
CA LYS A 204 -23.24 18.88 -6.59
C LYS A 204 -22.29 17.78 -6.11
N GLY A 205 -21.96 16.82 -6.99
CA GLY A 205 -21.14 15.68 -6.64
C GLY A 205 -21.94 14.53 -6.01
N THR A 206 -21.20 13.57 -5.51
CA THR A 206 -21.73 12.35 -4.88
C THR A 206 -20.94 12.03 -3.64
N LYS A 207 -21.66 11.64 -2.58
CA LYS A 207 -21.09 11.04 -1.38
C LYS A 207 -21.66 9.64 -1.22
N ILE A 208 -20.79 8.65 -1.17
CA ILE A 208 -21.15 7.26 -0.91
C ILE A 208 -20.52 6.84 0.41
N THR A 209 -21.34 6.36 1.32
CA THR A 209 -20.92 5.91 2.64
C THR A 209 -21.17 4.41 2.75
N VAL A 210 -20.13 3.67 3.06
CA VAL A 210 -20.16 2.21 3.26
C VAL A 210 -19.87 1.92 4.72
N THR A 211 -20.75 1.17 5.37
CA THR A 211 -20.54 0.67 6.73
C THR A 211 -20.30 -0.82 6.69
N VAL A 212 -19.22 -1.28 7.30
CA VAL A 212 -18.88 -2.71 7.43
C VAL A 212 -18.56 -3.06 8.87
N TYR A 213 -18.83 -4.33 9.23
CA TYR A 213 -18.51 -4.87 10.54
C TYR A 213 -17.41 -5.91 10.37
N LEU A 214 -16.29 -5.70 11.08
CA LEU A 214 -15.12 -6.56 11.01
C LEU A 214 -14.81 -7.13 12.39
N LYS A 215 -14.38 -8.38 12.47
CA LYS A 215 -13.94 -8.96 13.74
C LYS A 215 -12.66 -8.27 14.19
N LEU A 216 -12.58 -7.95 15.47
CA LEU A 216 -11.38 -7.38 16.06
C LEU A 216 -10.38 -8.50 16.34
N GLN A 217 -9.09 -8.26 16.04
CA GLN A 217 -8.02 -9.13 16.49
C GLN A 217 -7.76 -8.87 17.99
N GLU A 218 -7.38 -9.89 18.72
CA GLU A 218 -6.93 -9.73 20.10
C GLU A 218 -5.60 -8.96 20.10
N ASN A 219 -5.67 -7.67 20.39
CA ASN A 219 -4.47 -6.82 20.45
C ASN A 219 -3.70 -7.06 21.75
N GLU A 220 -2.41 -7.24 21.64
CA GLU A 220 -1.47 -7.15 22.76
C GLU A 220 -1.40 -5.69 23.25
N LYS A 221 -2.21 -5.36 24.27
CA LYS A 221 -2.24 -4.03 24.94
C LYS A 221 -0.98 -3.69 25.75
N GLU A 222 0.09 -4.46 25.67
CA GLU A 222 1.21 -4.35 26.63
C GLU A 222 2.30 -3.33 26.31
N GLN A 223 2.27 -2.60 25.19
CA GLN A 223 3.43 -1.82 24.76
C GLN A 223 3.31 -0.28 24.80
N GLU A 224 2.25 0.30 25.36
CA GLU A 224 2.01 1.76 25.26
C GLU A 224 2.69 2.62 26.33
N LYS A 225 3.29 2.02 27.36
CA LYS A 225 3.81 2.77 28.54
C LYS A 225 5.05 3.63 28.29
N GLU A 226 5.79 3.43 27.22
CA GLU A 226 7.06 4.13 26.98
C GLU A 226 6.92 5.51 26.33
N LEU A 227 5.75 5.83 25.77
CA LEU A 227 5.49 7.07 25.03
C LEU A 227 4.74 8.14 25.84
N LEU A 228 4.37 7.85 27.09
CA LEU A 228 3.54 8.74 27.91
C LEU A 228 4.18 10.12 28.11
N ASP A 229 3.39 11.17 27.94
CA ASP A 229 3.72 12.58 28.21
C ASP A 229 4.88 13.15 27.36
N LEU A 230 5.33 12.50 26.29
CA LEU A 230 6.35 13.05 25.41
C LEU A 230 5.81 14.27 24.63
N PRO A 231 6.50 15.42 24.65
CA PRO A 231 6.03 16.61 23.92
C PRO A 231 6.31 16.49 22.42
N VAL A 232 5.27 16.52 21.61
CA VAL A 232 5.36 16.46 20.14
C VAL A 232 4.72 17.70 19.53
N LEU A 233 5.38 18.32 18.55
CA LEU A 233 4.87 19.42 17.75
C LEU A 233 4.45 18.92 16.36
N VAL A 234 3.21 19.19 15.97
CA VAL A 234 2.68 18.92 14.62
C VAL A 234 2.64 20.22 13.84
N VAL A 235 3.10 20.19 12.59
CA VAL A 235 3.18 21.35 11.71
C VAL A 235 2.58 20.98 10.35
N ASP A 236 1.44 21.56 10.05
CA ASP A 236 0.70 21.34 8.81
C ASP A 236 -0.11 22.61 8.53
N ASP A 237 -0.24 23.04 7.27
CA ASP A 237 -1.03 24.22 6.92
C ASP A 237 -2.54 23.96 6.96
N ASP A 238 -2.96 22.69 6.96
CA ASP A 238 -4.33 22.28 7.19
C ASP A 238 -4.61 22.07 8.70
N LYS A 239 -5.45 22.93 9.23
CA LYS A 239 -5.89 22.84 10.63
C LYS A 239 -6.55 21.50 10.97
N THR A 240 -7.32 20.93 10.05
CA THR A 240 -8.04 19.67 10.26
C THR A 240 -7.03 18.51 10.39
N CYS A 241 -6.01 18.49 9.55
CA CYS A 241 -4.90 17.54 9.66
C CYS A 241 -4.14 17.67 10.98
N CYS A 242 -3.85 18.91 11.41
CA CYS A 242 -3.24 19.16 12.72
C CYS A 242 -4.08 18.61 13.88
N GLU A 243 -5.36 18.94 13.92
CA GLU A 243 -6.28 18.52 14.99
C GLU A 243 -6.44 16.99 15.02
N SER A 244 -6.57 16.34 13.87
CA SER A 244 -6.65 14.88 13.75
C SER A 244 -5.35 14.21 14.23
N THR A 245 -4.20 14.70 13.80
CA THR A 245 -2.89 14.15 14.22
C THR A 245 -2.68 14.29 15.72
N VAL A 246 -3.04 15.45 16.30
CA VAL A 246 -2.93 15.66 17.75
C VAL A 246 -3.91 14.77 18.51
N ALA A 247 -5.13 14.56 18.01
CA ALA A 247 -6.08 13.62 18.62
C ALA A 247 -5.50 12.20 18.65
N THR A 248 -4.92 11.72 17.55
CA THR A 248 -4.26 10.42 17.48
C THR A 248 -3.07 10.33 18.46
N LEU A 249 -2.26 11.41 18.60
CA LEU A 249 -1.18 11.47 19.61
C LEU A 249 -1.73 11.35 21.03
N GLN A 250 -2.82 12.04 21.35
CA GLN A 250 -3.46 11.98 22.67
C GLN A 250 -4.02 10.60 23.00
N GLU A 251 -4.56 9.88 22.02
CA GLU A 251 -5.04 8.50 22.19
C GLU A 251 -3.93 7.53 22.60
N ILE A 252 -2.69 7.77 22.19
CA ILE A 252 -1.50 6.99 22.60
C ILE A 252 -0.76 7.58 23.81
N GLY A 253 -1.34 8.59 24.46
CA GLY A 253 -0.78 9.19 25.69
C GLY A 253 0.31 10.23 25.47
N ILE A 254 0.48 10.75 24.25
CA ILE A 254 1.49 11.76 23.89
C ILE A 254 0.92 13.17 23.98
N ALA A 255 1.71 14.11 24.53
CA ALA A 255 1.33 15.52 24.61
C ALA A 255 1.59 16.23 23.27
N GLY A 256 0.56 16.29 22.42
CA GLY A 256 0.62 16.95 21.10
C GLY A 256 0.28 18.44 21.16
N GLU A 257 1.09 19.28 20.53
CA GLU A 257 0.80 20.68 20.19
C GLU A 257 0.85 20.84 18.68
N TRP A 258 0.20 21.86 18.12
CA TRP A 258 0.28 22.10 16.68
C TRP A 258 0.43 23.57 16.30
N VAL A 259 0.96 23.82 15.11
CA VAL A 259 1.07 25.13 14.46
C VAL A 259 0.82 24.98 12.96
N LEU A 260 0.40 26.09 12.32
CA LEU A 260 0.00 26.09 10.88
C LEU A 260 1.13 26.51 9.93
N THR A 261 2.29 26.89 10.45
CA THR A 261 3.39 27.39 9.60
C THR A 261 4.75 26.91 10.06
N GLY A 262 5.66 26.64 9.12
CA GLY A 262 7.03 26.30 9.43
C GLY A 262 7.78 27.40 10.21
N LYS A 263 7.44 28.68 9.96
CA LYS A 263 8.05 29.81 10.71
C LYS A 263 7.69 29.75 12.20
N GLU A 264 6.43 29.52 12.53
CA GLU A 264 5.98 29.37 13.92
C GLU A 264 6.59 28.16 14.58
N ALA A 265 6.75 27.06 13.86
CA ALA A 265 7.44 25.85 14.33
C ALA A 265 8.88 26.14 14.74
N VAL A 266 9.65 26.83 13.89
CA VAL A 266 11.05 27.23 14.20
C VAL A 266 11.11 28.12 15.43
N GLU A 267 10.20 29.08 15.59
CA GLU A 267 10.15 29.98 16.74
C GLU A 267 9.80 29.22 18.03
N ARG A 268 8.82 28.31 18.00
CA ARG A 268 8.45 27.47 19.15
C ARG A 268 9.57 26.52 19.57
N CYS A 269 10.19 25.83 18.61
CA CYS A 269 11.35 24.96 18.92
C CYS A 269 12.48 25.75 19.56
N ALA A 270 12.85 26.91 19.00
CA ALA A 270 13.90 27.76 19.56
C ALA A 270 13.56 28.33 20.97
N ALA A 271 12.28 28.65 21.22
CA ALA A 271 11.84 29.12 22.53
C ALA A 271 11.93 28.04 23.61
N ARG A 272 11.47 26.80 23.27
CA ARG A 272 11.57 25.66 24.21
C ARG A 272 13.00 25.23 24.45
N HIS A 273 13.86 25.22 23.44
CA HIS A 273 15.29 24.92 23.56
C HIS A 273 15.98 25.84 24.54
N LYS A 274 15.71 27.14 24.53
CA LYS A 274 16.25 28.10 25.50
C LYS A 274 15.88 27.78 26.95
N THR A 275 14.80 27.06 27.19
CA THR A 275 14.31 26.66 28.51
C THR A 275 14.73 25.25 28.91
N GLY A 276 15.50 24.54 28.08
CA GLY A 276 15.89 23.15 28.28
C GLY A 276 14.71 22.16 28.27
N ARG A 277 13.62 22.51 27.57
CA ARG A 277 12.39 21.67 27.47
C ARG A 277 12.06 21.40 26.01
N ASP A 278 12.99 20.80 25.28
CA ASP A 278 12.83 20.51 23.88
C ASP A 278 11.63 19.62 23.58
N TYR A 279 11.10 19.72 22.36
CA TYR A 279 10.18 18.72 21.87
C TYR A 279 10.92 17.39 21.69
N PHE A 280 10.25 16.30 22.00
CA PHE A 280 10.73 14.95 21.69
C PHE A 280 10.76 14.73 20.17
N ALA A 281 9.68 15.13 19.49
CA ALA A 281 9.59 15.06 18.05
C ALA A 281 8.85 16.26 17.46
N VAL A 282 9.20 16.61 16.21
CA VAL A 282 8.49 17.57 15.38
C VAL A 282 8.06 16.83 14.12
N ILE A 283 6.75 16.78 13.88
CA ILE A 283 6.13 16.16 12.72
C ILE A 283 5.78 17.28 11.76
N LEU A 284 6.40 17.30 10.57
CA LEU A 284 6.30 18.37 9.59
C LEU A 284 5.58 17.86 8.34
N ASP A 285 4.56 18.55 7.88
CA ASP A 285 4.09 18.34 6.52
C ASP A 285 5.15 18.77 5.51
N TRP A 286 5.32 17.98 4.44
CA TRP A 286 6.30 18.32 3.40
C TRP A 286 5.90 19.56 2.63
N LYS A 287 4.65 19.63 2.16
CA LYS A 287 4.17 20.70 1.28
C LYS A 287 3.40 21.76 2.08
N MET A 288 4.09 22.78 2.53
CA MET A 288 3.49 23.93 3.20
C MET A 288 3.75 25.23 2.43
N PRO A 289 2.82 26.21 2.48
CA PRO A 289 3.03 27.54 1.93
C PRO A 289 4.23 28.27 2.58
N GLU A 290 4.85 29.18 1.85
CA GLU A 290 5.98 30.04 2.26
C GLU A 290 7.27 29.26 2.53
N ILE A 291 7.28 28.29 3.42
CA ILE A 291 8.44 27.49 3.79
C ILE A 291 7.99 26.02 3.90
N ASP A 292 8.53 25.17 3.02
CA ASP A 292 8.24 23.74 3.03
C ASP A 292 8.83 23.01 4.25
N GLY A 293 8.47 21.74 4.41
CA GLY A 293 8.90 20.92 5.56
C GLY A 293 10.41 20.72 5.61
N ILE A 294 11.10 20.58 4.47
CA ILE A 294 12.57 20.40 4.41
C ILE A 294 13.29 21.67 4.80
N ALA A 295 12.87 22.82 4.29
CA ALA A 295 13.45 24.11 4.67
C ALA A 295 13.16 24.44 6.14
N THR A 296 11.99 24.04 6.66
CA THR A 296 11.63 24.15 8.08
C THR A 296 12.54 23.28 8.94
N ALA A 297 12.76 22.01 8.57
CA ALA A 297 13.69 21.11 9.26
C ALA A 297 15.10 21.69 9.35
N ARG A 298 15.64 22.19 8.23
CA ARG A 298 16.96 22.85 8.19
C ARG A 298 17.08 24.02 9.17
N LYS A 299 16.04 24.88 9.22
CA LYS A 299 16.03 26.04 10.15
C LYS A 299 15.86 25.60 11.61
N ILE A 300 15.13 24.53 11.90
CA ILE A 300 15.06 23.96 13.25
C ILE A 300 16.45 23.45 13.66
N ARG A 301 17.15 22.69 12.80
CA ARG A 301 18.51 22.20 13.05
C ARG A 301 19.51 23.31 13.34
N GLU A 302 19.45 24.40 12.60
CA GLU A 302 20.32 25.58 12.82
C GLU A 302 20.14 26.19 14.22
N ARG A 303 18.92 26.05 14.82
CA ARG A 303 18.59 26.70 16.10
C ARG A 303 18.62 25.80 17.31
N VAL A 304 18.33 24.52 17.12
CA VAL A 304 18.09 23.53 18.20
C VAL A 304 19.10 22.40 18.15
N GLY A 305 19.84 22.22 17.03
CA GLY A 305 20.78 21.12 16.88
C GLY A 305 20.07 19.79 16.53
N GLU A 306 20.68 18.67 16.93
CA GLU A 306 20.24 17.33 16.57
C GLU A 306 19.37 16.65 17.63
N ASP A 307 19.15 17.27 18.77
CA ASP A 307 18.48 16.66 19.93
C ASP A 307 16.97 16.42 19.73
N VAL A 308 16.35 17.10 18.77
CA VAL A 308 14.92 16.97 18.43
C VAL A 308 14.73 16.02 17.26
N THR A 309 13.88 15.02 17.40
CA THR A 309 13.53 14.15 16.27
C THR A 309 12.64 14.90 15.27
N ILE A 310 13.03 14.92 13.99
CA ILE A 310 12.24 15.53 12.90
C ILE A 310 11.72 14.44 11.97
N ILE A 311 10.41 14.43 11.82
CA ILE A 311 9.68 13.45 10.99
C ILE A 311 8.93 14.23 9.91
N ILE A 312 9.09 13.87 8.64
CA ILE A 312 8.32 14.47 7.54
C ILE A 312 7.11 13.60 7.21
N LEU A 313 5.92 14.22 7.14
CA LEU A 313 4.72 13.65 6.56
C LEU A 313 4.68 13.91 5.07
N THR A 314 4.42 12.88 4.27
CA THR A 314 4.28 12.99 2.83
C THR A 314 3.03 12.28 2.34
N SER A 315 2.37 12.85 1.33
CA SER A 315 1.16 12.24 0.77
C SER A 315 1.46 10.98 -0.07
N PHE A 316 2.73 10.76 -0.48
CA PHE A 316 3.14 9.62 -1.32
C PHE A 316 4.66 9.42 -1.29
N ASP A 317 5.21 8.75 -2.31
CA ASP A 317 6.60 8.36 -2.45
C ASP A 317 7.56 9.52 -2.12
N PHE A 318 8.45 9.26 -1.17
CA PHE A 318 9.46 10.22 -0.68
C PHE A 318 10.82 10.01 -1.35
N SER A 319 10.95 9.05 -2.26
CA SER A 319 12.22 8.71 -2.92
C SER A 319 12.86 9.92 -3.63
N GLU A 320 12.05 10.82 -4.19
CA GLU A 320 12.55 12.03 -4.87
C GLU A 320 13.14 13.09 -3.91
N ILE A 321 12.71 13.08 -2.64
CA ILE A 321 13.10 14.10 -1.65
C ILE A 321 13.98 13.54 -0.52
N GLU A 322 14.17 12.24 -0.48
CA GLU A 322 14.83 11.56 0.65
C GLU A 322 16.25 12.09 0.89
N GLU A 323 17.07 12.22 -0.15
CA GLU A 323 18.44 12.71 -0.03
C GLU A 323 18.47 14.15 0.50
N GLU A 324 17.64 15.05 -0.05
CA GLU A 324 17.60 16.43 0.37
C GLU A 324 17.10 16.58 1.83
N ALA A 325 16.06 15.83 2.19
CA ALA A 325 15.49 15.86 3.53
C ALA A 325 16.46 15.29 4.57
N ARG A 326 17.16 14.19 4.27
CA ARG A 326 18.21 13.67 5.15
C ARG A 326 19.36 14.65 5.31
N ALA A 327 19.79 15.31 4.25
CA ALA A 327 20.80 16.39 4.30
C ALA A 327 20.32 17.59 5.12
N ALA A 328 19.02 17.83 5.22
CA ALA A 328 18.43 18.85 6.09
C ALA A 328 18.26 18.41 7.55
N GLY A 329 18.65 17.16 7.89
CA GLY A 329 18.61 16.62 9.25
C GLY A 329 17.28 15.97 9.63
N VAL A 330 16.46 15.54 8.64
CA VAL A 330 15.24 14.75 8.87
C VAL A 330 15.63 13.34 9.34
N ASN A 331 14.95 12.85 10.37
CA ASN A 331 15.22 11.55 10.99
C ASN A 331 14.37 10.42 10.43
N ALA A 332 13.12 10.71 10.04
CA ALA A 332 12.20 9.71 9.51
C ALA A 332 11.16 10.33 8.56
N PHE A 333 10.51 9.46 7.80
CA PHE A 333 9.39 9.79 6.92
C PHE A 333 8.18 8.95 7.29
N MET A 334 6.99 9.52 7.17
CA MET A 334 5.72 8.81 7.29
C MET A 334 4.79 9.21 6.15
N ALA A 335 4.09 8.23 5.60
CA ALA A 335 3.07 8.49 4.59
C ALA A 335 1.75 8.94 5.24
N LYS A 336 1.08 9.92 4.63
CA LYS A 336 -0.34 10.20 4.88
C LYS A 336 -1.19 9.15 4.16
N PRO A 337 -2.31 8.68 4.74
CA PRO A 337 -2.91 9.10 6.01
C PRO A 337 -2.19 8.53 7.23
N LEU A 338 -2.28 9.26 8.34
CA LEU A 338 -1.59 8.92 9.57
C LEU A 338 -2.43 7.94 10.40
N PHE A 339 -1.93 6.73 10.55
CA PHE A 339 -2.49 5.69 11.41
C PHE A 339 -1.75 5.62 12.74
N ARG A 340 -2.50 5.28 13.81
CA ARG A 340 -1.99 5.15 15.18
C ARG A 340 -0.81 4.17 15.27
N SER A 341 -0.93 2.99 14.67
CA SER A 341 0.12 1.96 14.68
C SER A 341 1.43 2.47 14.08
N ARG A 342 1.37 3.16 12.93
CA ARG A 342 2.54 3.74 12.26
C ARG A 342 3.18 4.85 13.07
N LEU A 343 2.36 5.75 13.61
CA LEU A 343 2.83 6.83 14.45
C LEU A 343 3.55 6.29 15.68
N THR A 344 2.92 5.32 16.37
CA THR A 344 3.49 4.64 17.54
C THR A 344 4.80 3.94 17.20
N ALA A 345 4.84 3.15 16.13
CA ALA A 345 6.04 2.43 15.70
C ALA A 345 7.20 3.39 15.37
N THR A 346 6.91 4.48 14.63
CA THR A 346 7.92 5.47 14.27
C THR A 346 8.46 6.21 15.50
N LEU A 347 7.59 6.68 16.39
CA LEU A 347 8.03 7.40 17.59
C LEU A 347 8.83 6.52 18.55
N ARG A 348 8.49 5.23 18.68
CA ARG A 348 9.23 4.26 19.50
C ARG A 348 10.69 4.10 19.08
N GLN A 349 10.99 4.15 17.79
CA GLN A 349 12.36 4.06 17.29
C GLN A 349 13.27 5.14 17.91
N PHE A 350 12.70 6.22 18.41
CA PHE A 350 13.42 7.35 18.96
C PHE A 350 13.34 7.49 20.49
N THR A 351 12.52 6.70 21.20
CA THR A 351 12.39 6.76 22.67
C THR A 351 13.55 6.11 23.38
N SER A 352 14.06 5.00 22.89
CA SER A 352 15.29 4.40 23.40
C SER A 352 16.45 5.22 22.84
N GLY A 353 17.23 5.88 23.67
CA GLY A 353 18.42 6.69 23.30
C GLY A 353 19.54 5.94 22.56
N LYS A 354 19.19 4.96 21.75
CA LYS A 354 20.04 4.05 20.96
C LYS A 354 19.79 4.21 19.46
N LYS A 355 19.86 5.48 18.98
CA LYS A 355 19.61 5.81 17.57
C LYS A 355 20.50 5.09 16.54
N GLU A 356 21.67 4.63 16.94
CA GLU A 356 22.58 3.87 16.09
C GLU A 356 22.75 2.41 16.54
N GLU A 357 22.47 2.09 17.80
CA GLU A 357 22.63 0.75 18.35
C GLU A 357 21.51 -0.22 17.89
N ASN A 358 20.28 0.23 17.68
CA ASN A 358 19.20 -0.69 17.30
C ASN A 358 19.30 -1.15 15.85
N ALA A 359 19.58 -0.27 14.87
CA ALA A 359 19.82 -0.72 13.50
C ALA A 359 21.11 -1.55 13.40
N ARG A 360 22.17 -1.18 14.14
CA ARG A 360 23.38 -2.01 14.29
C ARG A 360 23.11 -3.29 15.07
N ASN A 361 22.33 -3.24 16.16
CA ASN A 361 21.98 -4.43 16.93
C ASN A 361 21.09 -5.40 16.13
N TYR A 362 20.15 -4.91 15.33
CA TYR A 362 19.35 -5.79 14.44
C TYR A 362 20.21 -6.41 13.33
N LEU A 363 21.09 -5.63 12.70
CA LEU A 363 22.06 -6.16 11.74
C LEU A 363 23.10 -7.06 12.41
N GLU A 364 23.54 -6.72 13.63
CA GLU A 364 24.46 -7.56 14.42
C GLU A 364 23.78 -8.83 14.93
N ASP A 365 22.50 -8.79 15.32
CA ASP A 365 21.73 -9.98 15.71
C ASP A 365 21.42 -10.84 14.50
N PHE A 366 21.06 -10.24 13.37
CA PHE A 366 20.92 -10.94 12.10
C PHE A 366 22.23 -11.57 11.63
N ALA A 367 23.35 -10.87 11.76
CA ALA A 367 24.70 -11.37 11.46
C ALA A 367 25.22 -12.41 12.45
N LYS A 368 24.60 -12.57 13.66
CA LYS A 368 24.91 -13.66 14.60
C LYS A 368 24.33 -15.00 14.16
N GLU A 369 23.28 -14.98 13.34
CA GLU A 369 22.76 -16.20 12.72
C GLU A 369 23.85 -16.75 11.78
N ASN A 370 24.11 -18.02 11.85
CA ASN A 370 25.20 -18.66 11.09
C ASN A 370 24.65 -19.79 10.22
N TYR A 371 24.48 -19.49 8.94
CA TYR A 371 24.09 -20.45 7.92
C TYR A 371 25.26 -20.85 7.03
N ALA A 372 26.49 -20.89 7.59
CA ALA A 372 27.67 -21.36 6.89
C ALA A 372 27.47 -22.80 6.34
N GLY A 373 27.74 -22.98 5.06
CA GLY A 373 27.50 -24.25 4.37
C GLY A 373 26.16 -24.40 3.70
N LYS A 374 25.22 -23.47 3.93
CA LYS A 374 23.98 -23.33 3.18
C LYS A 374 24.17 -22.49 1.92
N ARG A 375 23.35 -22.74 0.91
CA ARG A 375 23.43 -22.04 -0.38
C ARG A 375 22.06 -21.57 -0.85
N ILE A 376 21.97 -20.29 -1.19
CA ILE A 376 20.75 -19.62 -1.65
C ILE A 376 20.95 -19.19 -3.11
N LEU A 377 19.91 -19.31 -3.92
CA LEU A 377 19.79 -18.66 -5.21
C LEU A 377 18.91 -17.41 -5.07
N LEU A 378 19.47 -16.24 -5.31
CA LEU A 378 18.76 -14.96 -5.31
C LEU A 378 18.46 -14.56 -6.76
N VAL A 379 17.18 -14.43 -7.09
CA VAL A 379 16.72 -14.07 -8.45
C VAL A 379 16.05 -12.70 -8.39
N GLU A 380 16.69 -11.70 -8.98
CA GLU A 380 16.30 -10.29 -8.95
C GLU A 380 16.83 -9.61 -10.22
N ASP A 381 16.00 -8.91 -10.97
CA ASP A 381 16.40 -8.26 -12.21
C ASP A 381 17.11 -6.91 -11.99
N ASN A 382 16.71 -6.16 -10.96
CA ASN A 382 17.34 -4.90 -10.61
C ASN A 382 18.70 -5.13 -9.95
N GLU A 383 19.77 -4.59 -10.56
CA GLU A 383 21.15 -4.76 -10.11
C GLU A 383 21.37 -4.25 -8.69
N LEU A 384 20.83 -3.06 -8.36
CA LEU A 384 20.97 -2.45 -7.04
C LEU A 384 20.25 -3.26 -5.96
N ASN A 385 19.00 -3.69 -6.22
CA ASN A 385 18.26 -4.53 -5.29
C ASN A 385 18.95 -5.86 -5.06
N ARG A 386 19.51 -6.46 -6.12
CA ARG A 386 20.26 -7.71 -6.05
C ARG A 386 21.53 -7.56 -5.23
N GLU A 387 22.25 -6.44 -5.37
CA GLU A 387 23.45 -6.14 -4.60
C GLU A 387 23.13 -5.96 -3.11
N ILE A 388 22.13 -5.15 -2.78
CA ILE A 388 21.66 -4.92 -1.40
C ILE A 388 21.21 -6.22 -0.74
N ALA A 389 20.35 -7.00 -1.41
CA ALA A 389 19.88 -8.28 -0.88
C ALA A 389 21.02 -9.29 -0.68
N THR A 390 22.01 -9.32 -1.60
CA THR A 390 23.19 -10.17 -1.48
C THR A 390 24.03 -9.77 -0.28
N GLU A 391 24.22 -8.49 -0.03
CA GLU A 391 24.98 -8.00 1.11
C GLU A 391 24.29 -8.33 2.43
N ILE A 392 23.01 -8.01 2.55
CA ILE A 392 22.22 -8.28 3.76
C ILE A 392 22.20 -9.79 4.07
N ILE A 393 21.78 -10.64 3.13
CA ILE A 393 21.69 -12.08 3.35
C ILE A 393 23.07 -12.69 3.58
N GLY A 394 24.12 -12.17 2.91
CA GLY A 394 25.49 -12.61 3.04
C GLY A 394 26.09 -12.42 4.44
N MET A 395 25.59 -11.46 5.22
CA MET A 395 26.00 -11.25 6.62
C MET A 395 25.80 -12.49 7.51
N THR A 396 24.86 -13.37 7.14
CA THR A 396 24.58 -14.63 7.85
C THR A 396 25.54 -15.78 7.52
N GLY A 397 26.56 -15.54 6.68
CA GLY A 397 27.53 -16.54 6.27
C GLY A 397 27.05 -17.55 5.23
N VAL A 398 25.84 -17.38 4.71
CA VAL A 398 25.29 -18.22 3.63
C VAL A 398 26.00 -17.93 2.31
N THR A 399 26.15 -18.93 1.44
CA THR A 399 26.66 -18.75 0.09
C THR A 399 25.53 -18.33 -0.84
N ILE A 400 25.69 -17.25 -1.61
CA ILE A 400 24.66 -16.73 -2.49
C ILE A 400 25.13 -16.81 -3.94
N ASP A 401 24.31 -17.47 -4.77
CA ASP A 401 24.37 -17.38 -6.21
C ASP A 401 23.25 -16.45 -6.68
N SER A 402 23.48 -15.61 -7.69
CA SER A 402 22.47 -14.66 -8.18
C SER A 402 22.06 -14.96 -9.62
N ALA A 403 20.82 -14.60 -9.98
CA ALA A 403 20.32 -14.64 -11.35
C ALA A 403 19.50 -13.37 -11.62
N GLU A 404 19.62 -12.82 -12.83
CA GLU A 404 18.98 -11.55 -13.22
C GLU A 404 17.62 -11.73 -13.92
N ASN A 405 17.15 -12.96 -14.10
CA ASN A 405 15.81 -13.29 -14.59
C ASN A 405 15.48 -14.76 -14.34
N GLY A 406 14.19 -15.10 -14.51
CA GLY A 406 13.70 -16.45 -14.27
C GLY A 406 14.34 -17.52 -15.15
N LYS A 407 14.70 -17.20 -16.40
CA LYS A 407 15.33 -18.16 -17.32
C LYS A 407 16.71 -18.59 -16.80
N ILE A 408 17.56 -17.65 -16.42
CA ILE A 408 18.88 -17.93 -15.84
C ILE A 408 18.73 -18.71 -14.53
N ALA A 409 17.71 -18.40 -13.72
CA ALA A 409 17.44 -19.15 -12.50
C ALA A 409 17.13 -20.63 -12.79
N VAL A 410 16.26 -20.91 -13.76
CA VAL A 410 15.92 -22.29 -14.18
C VAL A 410 17.16 -23.03 -14.70
N GLU A 411 17.96 -22.38 -15.56
CA GLU A 411 19.20 -22.94 -16.08
C GLU A 411 20.17 -23.30 -14.95
N LYS A 412 20.41 -22.41 -13.99
CA LYS A 412 21.27 -22.66 -12.84
C LYS A 412 20.79 -23.82 -11.98
N VAL A 413 19.47 -23.91 -11.69
CA VAL A 413 18.90 -25.01 -10.91
C VAL A 413 18.99 -26.34 -11.66
N MET A 414 18.84 -26.33 -12.99
CA MET A 414 18.93 -27.51 -13.85
C MET A 414 20.36 -28.05 -13.96
N GLU A 415 21.35 -27.17 -14.06
CA GLU A 415 22.76 -27.53 -14.18
C GLU A 415 23.41 -27.90 -12.84
N ALA A 416 22.87 -27.37 -11.74
CA ALA A 416 23.40 -27.63 -10.40
C ALA A 416 23.28 -29.11 -10.00
N PRO A 417 24.17 -29.63 -9.15
CA PRO A 417 24.00 -30.93 -8.51
C PRO A 417 22.68 -31.02 -7.73
N GLU A 418 22.21 -32.24 -7.43
CA GLU A 418 21.06 -32.42 -6.56
C GLU A 418 21.34 -31.85 -5.14
N LYS A 419 20.34 -31.14 -4.57
CA LYS A 419 20.46 -30.47 -3.27
C LYS A 419 21.55 -29.40 -3.20
N TRP A 420 21.87 -28.76 -4.33
CA TRP A 420 22.86 -27.69 -4.39
C TRP A 420 22.36 -26.40 -3.74
N TYR A 421 21.09 -26.05 -3.96
CA TYR A 421 20.42 -24.92 -3.31
C TYR A 421 19.52 -25.41 -2.17
N ASP A 422 19.65 -24.75 -1.03
CA ASP A 422 18.80 -24.96 0.14
C ASP A 422 17.53 -24.12 0.05
N LEU A 423 17.60 -22.93 -0.60
CA LEU A 423 16.51 -21.95 -0.70
C LEU A 423 16.66 -21.14 -1.98
N ILE A 424 15.54 -20.68 -2.55
CA ILE A 424 15.51 -19.74 -3.68
C ILE A 424 14.66 -18.54 -3.27
N PHE A 425 15.21 -17.33 -3.33
CA PHE A 425 14.45 -16.10 -3.34
C PHE A 425 14.16 -15.72 -4.79
N MET A 426 12.89 -15.56 -5.14
CA MET A 426 12.43 -15.39 -6.51
C MET A 426 11.61 -14.11 -6.65
N ASP A 427 12.14 -13.11 -7.35
CA ASP A 427 11.31 -11.97 -7.76
C ASP A 427 10.20 -12.42 -8.71
N ILE A 428 9.02 -11.86 -8.52
CA ILE A 428 7.87 -12.19 -9.36
C ILE A 428 7.93 -11.45 -10.69
N GLN A 429 8.26 -10.15 -10.68
CA GLN A 429 8.18 -9.29 -11.85
C GLN A 429 9.55 -9.10 -12.47
N MET A 430 9.91 -9.96 -13.42
CA MET A 430 11.16 -9.92 -14.14
C MET A 430 10.98 -10.00 -15.66
N PRO A 431 11.87 -9.40 -16.46
CA PRO A 431 11.88 -9.55 -17.91
C PRO A 431 12.26 -10.97 -18.34
N ILE A 432 11.97 -11.33 -19.59
CA ILE A 432 12.31 -12.60 -20.27
C ILE A 432 11.49 -13.78 -19.74
N MET A 433 11.53 -14.05 -18.44
CA MET A 433 10.75 -15.09 -17.74
C MET A 433 10.46 -14.59 -16.34
N ASN A 434 9.17 -14.47 -15.99
CA ASN A 434 8.75 -14.02 -14.67
C ASN A 434 8.90 -15.12 -13.61
N GLY A 435 8.74 -14.74 -12.32
CA GLY A 435 8.96 -15.67 -11.20
C GLY A 435 7.97 -16.83 -11.17
N TYR A 436 6.74 -16.64 -11.63
CA TYR A 436 5.75 -17.72 -11.70
C TYR A 436 6.12 -18.76 -12.74
N GLU A 437 6.51 -18.32 -13.94
CA GLU A 437 6.97 -19.21 -15.02
C GLU A 437 8.23 -19.97 -14.62
N ALA A 438 9.18 -19.28 -13.98
CA ALA A 438 10.41 -19.89 -13.47
C ALA A 438 10.10 -20.94 -12.39
N THR A 439 9.20 -20.63 -11.45
CA THR A 439 8.78 -21.57 -10.41
C THR A 439 8.13 -22.81 -11.00
N ALA A 440 7.19 -22.64 -11.93
CA ALA A 440 6.57 -23.78 -12.61
C ALA A 440 7.59 -24.67 -13.33
N ALA A 441 8.56 -24.05 -14.03
CA ALA A 441 9.65 -24.77 -14.69
C ALA A 441 10.55 -25.53 -13.70
N ILE A 442 10.92 -24.91 -12.56
CA ILE A 442 11.71 -25.55 -11.51
C ILE A 442 10.92 -26.71 -10.87
N ARG A 443 9.63 -26.54 -10.59
CA ARG A 443 8.77 -27.60 -10.02
C ARG A 443 8.60 -28.80 -10.96
N ALA A 444 8.73 -28.61 -12.25
CA ALA A 444 8.68 -29.69 -13.24
C ALA A 444 9.98 -30.50 -13.30
N LEU A 445 11.08 -30.04 -12.68
CA LEU A 445 12.34 -30.79 -12.65
C LEU A 445 12.24 -32.04 -11.76
N ALA A 446 12.88 -33.11 -12.20
CA ALA A 446 12.89 -34.36 -11.43
C ALA A 446 13.83 -34.27 -10.21
N GLY A 447 13.53 -35.08 -9.18
CA GLY A 447 14.38 -35.25 -8.00
C GLY A 447 14.23 -34.14 -6.97
N SER A 448 15.30 -33.84 -6.25
CA SER A 448 15.33 -32.84 -5.19
C SER A 448 15.29 -31.40 -5.71
N ARG A 449 15.69 -31.16 -6.96
CA ARG A 449 15.67 -29.84 -7.59
C ARG A 449 14.29 -29.22 -7.66
N GLY A 450 13.26 -30.02 -8.02
CA GLY A 450 11.87 -29.57 -8.05
C GLY A 450 11.23 -29.33 -6.69
N LYS A 451 11.92 -29.69 -5.58
CA LYS A 451 11.41 -29.58 -4.22
C LYS A 451 12.09 -28.50 -3.38
N VAL A 452 13.07 -27.79 -3.95
CA VAL A 452 13.76 -26.71 -3.25
C VAL A 452 12.73 -25.65 -2.78
N PRO A 453 12.80 -25.15 -1.55
CA PRO A 453 11.94 -24.07 -1.11
C PRO A 453 12.12 -22.83 -2.00
N ILE A 454 11.02 -22.21 -2.43
CA ILE A 454 11.00 -20.99 -3.23
C ILE A 454 10.16 -19.95 -2.50
N ILE A 455 10.79 -18.82 -2.17
CA ILE A 455 10.16 -17.68 -1.51
C ILE A 455 9.97 -16.58 -2.54
N ALA A 456 8.73 -16.16 -2.73
CA ALA A 456 8.42 -15.04 -3.61
C ALA A 456 8.94 -13.72 -3.02
N MET A 457 9.57 -12.89 -3.82
CA MET A 457 9.83 -11.49 -3.51
C MET A 457 8.85 -10.64 -4.33
N THR A 458 7.99 -9.87 -3.69
CA THR A 458 6.93 -9.12 -4.35
C THR A 458 7.06 -7.63 -4.06
N ALA A 459 6.85 -6.78 -5.07
CA ALA A 459 6.72 -5.34 -4.87
C ALA A 459 5.42 -5.00 -4.11
N ASN A 460 4.41 -5.88 -4.20
CA ASN A 460 3.12 -5.75 -3.53
C ASN A 460 2.68 -7.13 -3.04
N ALA A 461 2.36 -7.23 -1.75
CA ALA A 461 1.82 -8.46 -1.14
C ALA A 461 0.30 -8.55 -1.38
N PHE A 462 -0.16 -8.48 -2.64
CA PHE A 462 -1.58 -8.70 -2.93
C PHE A 462 -1.97 -10.16 -2.65
N ALA A 463 -3.13 -10.36 -2.05
CA ALA A 463 -3.66 -11.71 -1.78
C ALA A 463 -3.76 -12.57 -3.07
N GLU A 464 -4.01 -11.93 -4.23
CA GLU A 464 -4.00 -12.61 -5.53
C GLU A 464 -2.59 -13.08 -5.91
N ASP A 465 -1.57 -12.25 -5.69
CA ASP A 465 -0.16 -12.62 -5.98
C ASP A 465 0.31 -13.70 -5.02
N VAL A 466 -0.06 -13.62 -3.74
CA VAL A 466 0.23 -14.65 -2.73
C VAL A 466 -0.46 -15.97 -3.08
N GLN A 467 -1.75 -15.91 -3.47
CA GLN A 467 -2.49 -17.11 -3.86
C GLN A 467 -1.96 -17.69 -5.17
N LEU A 468 -1.60 -16.84 -6.12
CA LEU A 468 -0.98 -17.26 -7.39
C LEU A 468 0.41 -17.86 -7.15
N ALA A 469 1.21 -17.28 -6.26
CA ALA A 469 2.50 -17.81 -5.84
C ALA A 469 2.35 -19.21 -5.22
N LYS A 470 1.41 -19.39 -4.28
CA LYS A 470 1.10 -20.70 -3.69
C LYS A 470 0.62 -21.70 -4.74
N ASN A 471 -0.29 -21.31 -5.63
CA ASN A 471 -0.82 -22.16 -6.69
C ASN A 471 0.25 -22.59 -7.72
N THR A 472 1.26 -21.75 -7.93
CA THR A 472 2.40 -22.04 -8.80
C THR A 472 3.45 -22.91 -8.11
N GLY A 473 3.33 -23.12 -6.80
CA GLY A 473 4.23 -23.98 -6.02
C GLY A 473 5.31 -23.24 -5.26
N MET A 474 5.20 -21.92 -5.05
CA MET A 474 6.04 -21.19 -4.10
C MET A 474 5.62 -21.52 -2.66
N ASN A 475 6.56 -21.46 -1.73
CA ASN A 475 6.37 -21.90 -0.37
C ASN A 475 5.92 -20.76 0.54
N GLU A 476 6.44 -19.55 0.29
CA GLU A 476 6.18 -18.36 1.10
C GLU A 476 6.44 -17.09 0.29
N HIS A 477 6.21 -15.91 0.87
CA HIS A 477 6.48 -14.63 0.21
C HIS A 477 7.06 -13.60 1.19
N ILE A 478 7.86 -12.66 0.66
CA ILE A 478 8.37 -11.48 1.34
C ILE A 478 8.08 -10.27 0.47
N ALA A 479 7.58 -9.20 1.09
CA ALA A 479 7.40 -7.92 0.41
C ALA A 479 8.73 -7.20 0.23
N LYS A 480 8.88 -6.46 -0.86
CA LYS A 480 9.95 -5.49 -1.08
C LYS A 480 9.48 -4.09 -0.63
N PRO A 481 10.34 -3.29 0.04
CA PRO A 481 11.74 -3.57 0.39
C PRO A 481 11.85 -4.65 1.47
N LEU A 482 12.97 -5.41 1.45
CA LEU A 482 13.18 -6.54 2.35
C LEU A 482 13.18 -6.09 3.82
N ASP A 483 12.17 -6.53 4.58
CA ASP A 483 12.12 -6.39 6.02
C ASP A 483 13.05 -7.41 6.68
N LEU A 484 14.00 -6.94 7.51
CA LEU A 484 15.00 -7.79 8.16
C LEU A 484 14.39 -8.81 9.12
N ASN A 485 13.28 -8.49 9.80
CA ASN A 485 12.63 -9.41 10.72
C ASN A 485 11.97 -10.55 9.94
N LYS A 486 11.17 -10.21 8.91
CA LYS A 486 10.54 -11.21 8.04
C LYS A 486 11.58 -12.05 7.31
N LEU A 487 12.68 -11.43 6.86
CA LEU A 487 13.79 -12.15 6.24
C LEU A 487 14.42 -13.15 7.22
N ASN A 488 14.65 -12.75 8.47
CA ASN A 488 15.19 -13.60 9.53
C ASN A 488 14.26 -14.79 9.83
N ASP A 489 12.97 -14.54 9.94
CA ASP A 489 11.97 -15.60 10.20
C ASP A 489 11.94 -16.62 9.06
N VAL A 490 11.97 -16.15 7.82
CA VAL A 490 12.02 -17.03 6.64
C VAL A 490 13.31 -17.84 6.60
N LEU A 491 14.47 -17.23 6.86
CA LEU A 491 15.73 -17.97 6.92
C LEU A 491 15.74 -19.02 8.02
N LYS A 492 15.21 -18.72 9.21
CA LYS A 492 15.05 -19.68 10.33
C LYS A 492 14.11 -20.84 10.01
N GLN A 493 13.06 -20.56 9.24
CA GLN A 493 12.06 -21.57 8.90
C GLN A 493 12.54 -22.54 7.82
N TRP A 494 13.34 -22.05 6.85
CA TRP A 494 13.64 -22.79 5.62
C TRP A 494 15.10 -23.25 5.48
N LEU A 495 16.06 -22.75 6.28
CA LEU A 495 17.46 -23.20 6.32
C LEU A 495 17.83 -24.02 7.54
#